data_430b0e40be6b182259caa02b99c97e55
#
_entry.id   430b0e40be6b182259caa02b99c97e55
#
_cell.length_a   1.000
_cell.length_b   1.000
_cell.length_c   1.000
_cell.angle_alpha   90.00
_cell.angle_beta   90.00
_cell.angle_gamma   90.00
#
_symmetry.space_group_name_H-M   'P 1'
#
loop_
_entity.id
_entity.type
_entity.pdbx_description
1 polymer ?
#
loop_
_entity_poly.entity_id
_entity_poly.type
_entity_poly.pdbx_seq_one_letter_code
_entity_poly.pdbx_strand_id
1 'polypeptide(L)'
;MNARLDFCFACFISSTPALMLNCYCVGFTFGDPWPHLNHHHISTPMISLRHALLLGLTALSISAFSADKQPAVQKKQDRPQPPTRPFDAPGTPKFTRLDGRPGVNPPVDADGDFLVGPEYVATPETKVVEGVPEGKVQQFSMDSKDCKLFNPGIARDVFGTIDPKNPKTLIVETHPIDYKRTVTVYVPAQYKPGSAAPFIVTHDGPGMGKPDTSLAHILDNLIAQRRVPAMIAIMISNGGGDAQGHERGREYDTMSGLYAEFIEHEVLPLVEKNYSVKLTKDPEGRATMGSSSGGSAALAMAWYRPDLYHRVLTTSGTFVNQQWPFNPETPDGAWGFHNKLIPESPKKPLRIWMAVGDRDSLNPNIMRDGMHDWVEANNRMAIVLRAKGYHYQYLYCLNTGHGVGPARSQILPHALEWLWKGYPISKAP
;
A
#
# COMPACT_ATOMS: atom_id res chain seq x y z
N MET A 1 -46.25 23.45 -26.36
CA MET A 1 -45.94 24.33 -25.22
C MET A 1 -44.43 24.19 -24.96
N ASN A 2 -43.67 25.13 -25.48
CA ASN A 2 -42.22 25.17 -25.39
C ASN A 2 -41.84 26.12 -24.26
N ALA A 3 -41.14 25.66 -23.25
CA ALA A 3 -40.53 26.48 -22.21
C ALA A 3 -39.03 26.58 -22.47
N ARG A 4 -38.55 27.78 -22.77
CA ARG A 4 -37.14 28.15 -22.77
C ARG A 4 -36.75 28.52 -21.33
N LEU A 5 -35.61 28.01 -20.88
CA LEU A 5 -34.93 28.46 -19.66
C LEU A 5 -33.64 29.15 -20.11
N ASP A 6 -33.60 30.47 -19.95
CA ASP A 6 -32.40 31.29 -20.15
C ASP A 6 -31.66 31.38 -18.80
N PHE A 7 -30.40 30.97 -18.76
CA PHE A 7 -29.50 31.21 -17.61
C PHE A 7 -28.61 32.42 -17.92
N CYS A 8 -28.78 33.49 -17.16
CA CYS A 8 -27.87 34.62 -17.12
C CYS A 8 -26.75 34.35 -16.11
N PHE A 9 -25.49 34.43 -16.56
CA PHE A 9 -24.32 34.54 -15.66
C PHE A 9 -23.98 36.03 -15.50
N ALA A 10 -23.88 36.46 -14.25
CA ALA A 10 -23.46 37.81 -13.90
C ALA A 10 -21.91 37.87 -13.92
N CYS A 11 -21.35 38.77 -14.73
CA CYS A 11 -19.94 39.16 -14.69
C CYS A 11 -19.74 40.31 -13.74
N PHE A 12 -18.83 40.16 -12.79
CA PHE A 12 -18.29 41.29 -12.01
C PHE A 12 -17.12 41.94 -12.76
N ILE A 13 -17.21 43.25 -12.98
CA ILE A 13 -16.15 44.04 -13.63
C ILE A 13 -15.36 44.73 -12.55
N SER A 14 -14.04 44.53 -12.52
CA SER A 14 -13.07 45.36 -11.83
C SER A 14 -12.30 46.21 -12.84
N SER A 15 -12.19 47.47 -12.56
CA SER A 15 -11.70 48.55 -13.41
C SER A 15 -10.17 48.62 -13.49
N THR A 16 -9.57 48.44 -14.70
CA THR A 16 -8.41 49.18 -15.24
C THR A 16 -8.23 48.88 -16.73
N PRO A 17 -7.66 49.77 -17.56
CA PRO A 17 -7.95 49.82 -18.99
C PRO A 17 -6.93 49.10 -19.89
N ALA A 18 -7.41 48.72 -21.05
CA ALA A 18 -6.73 48.34 -22.29
C ALA A 18 -6.22 46.90 -22.38
N LEU A 19 -7.11 46.08 -23.03
CA LEU A 19 -6.73 45.19 -24.18
C LEU A 19 -8.02 44.70 -24.82
N MET A 20 -8.16 44.93 -26.14
CA MET A 20 -9.29 44.41 -26.89
C MET A 20 -9.14 42.89 -27.02
N LEU A 21 -10.17 42.15 -26.61
CA LEU A 21 -10.34 40.71 -26.94
C LEU A 21 -11.55 40.59 -27.86
N ASN A 22 -11.30 40.12 -29.09
CA ASN A 22 -12.36 39.72 -29.99
C ASN A 22 -12.93 38.36 -29.57
N CYS A 23 -14.21 38.35 -29.20
CA CYS A 23 -14.95 37.10 -28.97
C CYS A 23 -15.62 36.64 -30.24
N TYR A 24 -15.30 35.44 -30.71
CA TYR A 24 -16.07 34.76 -31.74
C TYR A 24 -17.07 33.81 -31.08
N CYS A 25 -18.36 34.02 -31.36
CA CYS A 25 -19.41 33.08 -31.03
C CYS A 25 -19.53 32.06 -32.16
N VAL A 26 -19.36 30.77 -31.84
CA VAL A 26 -19.67 29.67 -32.76
C VAL A 26 -20.99 29.04 -32.32
N GLY A 27 -22.04 29.21 -33.14
CA GLY A 27 -23.32 28.54 -32.94
C GLY A 27 -23.31 27.15 -33.60
N PHE A 28 -23.71 26.12 -32.89
CA PHE A 28 -23.96 24.79 -33.44
C PHE A 28 -25.45 24.61 -33.68
N THR A 29 -25.82 24.30 -34.93
CA THR A 29 -27.14 23.74 -35.30
C THR A 29 -26.95 22.27 -35.63
N PHE A 30 -27.79 21.40 -35.06
CA PHE A 30 -27.86 19.96 -35.40
C PHE A 30 -28.68 19.74 -36.68
N GLY A 31 -28.18 18.86 -37.57
CA GLY A 31 -28.92 18.32 -38.71
C GLY A 31 -28.01 17.67 -39.74
N ASP A 32 -27.89 16.38 -39.67
CA ASP A 32 -27.63 15.29 -40.66
C ASP A 32 -26.83 15.50 -41.99
N PRO A 33 -26.52 14.40 -42.76
CA PRO A 33 -25.27 13.64 -42.71
C PRO A 33 -24.43 13.79 -44.02
N TRP A 34 -23.17 13.40 -43.92
CA TRP A 34 -22.11 13.18 -44.94
C TRP A 34 -22.36 13.52 -46.39
N PRO A 35 -21.38 14.21 -47.11
CA PRO A 35 -20.59 13.50 -48.11
C PRO A 35 -19.10 13.94 -48.29
N HIS A 36 -18.31 12.95 -48.71
CA HIS A 36 -17.17 12.93 -49.64
C HIS A 36 -16.01 13.96 -49.61
N LEU A 37 -14.83 13.37 -49.43
CA LEU A 37 -13.49 13.87 -49.75
C LEU A 37 -13.35 14.34 -51.21
N ASN A 38 -12.63 15.46 -51.44
CA ASN A 38 -11.84 15.69 -52.63
C ASN A 38 -10.53 16.42 -52.31
N HIS A 39 -9.44 15.82 -52.80
CA HIS A 39 -8.08 16.33 -52.73
C HIS A 39 -7.90 17.49 -53.75
N HIS A 40 -7.21 18.56 -53.33
CA HIS A 40 -6.48 19.42 -54.25
C HIS A 40 -5.10 19.77 -53.67
N HIS A 41 -4.07 19.34 -54.43
CA HIS A 41 -2.70 19.79 -54.36
C HIS A 41 -2.56 21.28 -54.67
N ILE A 42 -1.78 22.03 -53.91
CA ILE A 42 -1.11 23.23 -54.38
C ILE A 42 0.30 23.28 -53.87
N SER A 43 1.21 23.45 -54.82
CA SER A 43 2.68 23.45 -54.77
C SER A 43 3.25 24.75 -54.18
N THR A 44 4.39 24.59 -53.57
CA THR A 44 5.33 25.65 -53.13
C THR A 44 5.97 26.43 -54.30
N PRO A 45 6.55 27.63 -54.04
CA PRO A 45 7.84 27.90 -54.55
C PRO A 45 8.89 28.34 -53.50
N MET A 46 10.09 27.81 -53.67
CA MET A 46 11.32 28.24 -53.03
C MET A 46 11.75 29.63 -53.54
N ILE A 47 12.28 30.44 -52.62
CA ILE A 47 13.15 31.56 -52.98
C ILE A 47 14.46 31.49 -52.18
N SER A 48 15.57 31.61 -52.95
CA SER A 48 16.93 31.41 -52.52
C SER A 48 17.57 32.66 -51.91
N LEU A 49 18.54 32.32 -51.07
CA LEU A 49 19.73 33.03 -50.56
C LEU A 49 20.26 34.22 -51.36
N ARG A 50 20.64 35.34 -50.72
CA ARG A 50 22.03 35.88 -50.65
C ARG A 50 22.14 37.27 -50.02
N HIS A 51 23.18 37.43 -49.17
CA HIS A 51 23.99 38.61 -48.79
C HIS A 51 23.36 39.76 -47.98
N ALA A 52 23.81 40.03 -46.74
CA ALA A 52 24.95 40.93 -46.48
C ALA A 52 25.25 41.04 -44.98
N LEU A 53 26.52 40.99 -44.65
CA LEU A 53 27.09 41.42 -43.34
C LEU A 53 26.82 42.89 -43.08
N LEU A 54 26.48 43.28 -41.82
CA LEU A 54 27.13 44.44 -41.16
C LEU A 54 26.95 44.37 -39.64
N LEU A 55 28.04 44.70 -38.97
CA LEU A 55 28.24 44.72 -37.53
C LEU A 55 27.27 45.61 -36.75
N GLY A 56 26.82 45.12 -35.62
CA GLY A 56 26.18 45.91 -34.57
C GLY A 56 26.23 45.14 -33.23
N LEU A 57 27.26 45.42 -32.42
CA LEU A 57 27.33 44.96 -31.02
C LEU A 57 26.23 45.60 -30.23
N THR A 58 25.24 44.84 -29.82
CA THR A 58 24.43 45.15 -28.65
C THR A 58 24.39 43.91 -27.77
N ALA A 59 24.91 44.07 -26.55
CA ALA A 59 24.89 43.06 -25.53
C ALA A 59 23.45 42.74 -25.14
N LEU A 60 22.90 41.60 -25.61
CA LEU A 60 21.73 40.98 -25.05
C LEU A 60 22.19 40.01 -23.94
N SER A 61 21.90 40.36 -22.73
CA SER A 61 21.93 39.48 -21.57
C SER A 61 21.02 38.29 -21.83
N ILE A 62 21.60 37.15 -22.17
CA ILE A 62 20.92 35.86 -22.20
C ILE A 62 20.71 35.49 -20.74
N SER A 63 19.47 35.70 -20.24
CA SER A 63 19.02 35.07 -19.02
C SER A 63 19.02 33.56 -19.25
N ALA A 64 20.03 32.90 -18.73
CA ALA A 64 20.06 31.44 -18.67
C ALA A 64 18.82 30.98 -17.90
N PHE A 65 17.89 30.31 -18.58
CA PHE A 65 16.88 29.50 -17.93
C PHE A 65 17.62 28.49 -17.05
N SER A 66 17.60 28.76 -15.77
CA SER A 66 18.10 27.85 -14.75
C SER A 66 17.29 26.55 -14.87
N ALA A 67 17.96 25.47 -15.22
CA ALA A 67 17.39 24.13 -15.15
C ALA A 67 16.80 23.97 -13.74
N ASP A 68 15.54 23.56 -13.67
CA ASP A 68 14.85 23.21 -12.46
C ASP A 68 15.76 22.37 -11.56
N LYS A 69 16.26 22.97 -10.51
CA LYS A 69 16.84 22.22 -9.39
C LYS A 69 15.72 21.41 -8.80
N GLN A 70 15.71 20.10 -9.07
CA GLN A 70 14.93 19.17 -8.25
C GLN A 70 15.15 19.57 -6.78
N PRO A 71 14.06 19.68 -5.99
CA PRO A 71 14.21 19.99 -4.58
C PRO A 71 15.17 18.99 -3.97
N ALA A 72 16.23 19.52 -3.34
CA ALA A 72 17.22 18.71 -2.67
C ALA A 72 16.48 17.74 -1.74
N VAL A 73 16.70 16.43 -1.96
CA VAL A 73 16.24 15.38 -1.04
C VAL A 73 16.71 15.83 0.34
N GLN A 74 15.79 16.30 1.18
CA GLN A 74 16.11 16.63 2.55
C GLN A 74 16.74 15.37 3.14
N LYS A 75 18.04 15.44 3.48
CA LYS A 75 18.70 14.41 4.29
C LYS A 75 17.74 14.12 5.44
N LYS A 76 17.34 12.84 5.55
CA LYS A 76 16.55 12.35 6.68
C LYS A 76 17.23 12.90 7.93
N GLN A 77 16.66 13.96 8.52
CA GLN A 77 17.13 14.46 9.80
C GLN A 77 17.14 13.26 10.73
N ASP A 78 18.24 13.04 11.46
CA ASP A 78 18.32 12.02 12.49
C ASP A 78 17.22 12.29 13.53
N ARG A 79 16.04 11.73 13.27
CA ARG A 79 14.96 11.77 14.26
C ARG A 79 15.44 10.94 15.44
N PRO A 80 15.32 11.45 16.67
CA PRO A 80 15.62 10.65 17.85
C PRO A 80 14.89 9.32 17.75
N GLN A 81 15.62 8.23 17.92
CA GLN A 81 15.00 6.91 17.94
C GLN A 81 13.96 6.85 19.07
N PRO A 82 12.78 6.26 18.83
CA PRO A 82 11.83 6.04 19.91
C PRO A 82 12.47 5.29 21.08
N PRO A 83 12.05 5.56 22.33
CA PRO A 83 12.59 4.86 23.48
C PRO A 83 12.30 3.38 23.38
N THR A 84 13.20 2.54 23.90
CA THR A 84 12.95 1.10 24.07
C THR A 84 11.81 0.92 25.05
N ARG A 85 10.77 0.16 24.67
CA ARG A 85 9.68 -0.21 25.56
C ARG A 85 10.03 -1.53 26.24
N PRO A 86 9.89 -1.63 27.58
CA PRO A 86 10.11 -2.87 28.27
C PRO A 86 9.04 -3.92 27.92
N PHE A 87 9.47 -5.16 27.72
CA PHE A 87 8.56 -6.27 27.39
C PHE A 87 7.80 -6.81 28.62
N ASP A 88 8.20 -6.43 29.82
CA ASP A 88 7.65 -6.86 31.11
C ASP A 88 6.87 -5.75 31.85
N ALA A 89 6.56 -4.64 31.14
CA ALA A 89 5.77 -3.56 31.69
C ALA A 89 4.30 -3.99 31.96
N PRO A 90 3.60 -3.36 32.88
CA PRO A 90 2.17 -3.57 33.05
C PRO A 90 1.40 -3.37 31.75
N GLY A 91 0.51 -4.31 31.39
CA GLY A 91 -0.26 -4.24 30.15
C GLY A 91 0.43 -4.87 28.93
N THR A 92 1.62 -5.45 29.08
CA THR A 92 2.24 -6.26 28.02
C THR A 92 1.80 -7.73 28.09
N PRO A 93 1.86 -8.48 26.96
CA PRO A 93 1.67 -9.92 26.96
C PRO A 93 2.71 -10.64 27.80
N LYS A 94 2.40 -11.86 28.24
CA LYS A 94 3.41 -12.75 28.88
C LYS A 94 4.13 -13.51 27.77
N PHE A 95 5.38 -13.16 27.53
CA PHE A 95 6.17 -13.74 26.46
C PHE A 95 6.87 -15.04 26.84
N THR A 96 6.85 -16.02 25.92
CA THR A 96 7.80 -17.12 25.88
C THR A 96 9.13 -16.58 25.37
N ARG A 97 10.18 -16.68 26.19
CA ARG A 97 11.49 -16.08 25.88
C ARG A 97 12.31 -16.96 24.94
N LEU A 98 12.69 -16.39 23.81
CA LEU A 98 13.63 -16.96 22.84
C LEU A 98 14.83 -16.03 22.60
N ASP A 99 14.83 -14.85 23.24
CA ASP A 99 15.92 -13.89 23.21
C ASP A 99 17.23 -14.49 23.78
N GLY A 100 18.37 -13.98 23.32
CA GLY A 100 19.68 -14.52 23.64
C GLY A 100 20.01 -15.87 22.98
N ARG A 101 19.18 -16.36 22.08
CA ARG A 101 19.40 -17.56 21.27
C ARG A 101 19.41 -17.18 19.78
N PRO A 102 20.60 -16.90 19.18
CA PRO A 102 20.70 -16.42 17.80
C PRO A 102 19.99 -17.35 16.80
N GLY A 103 19.20 -16.76 15.91
CA GLY A 103 18.53 -17.49 14.84
C GLY A 103 17.33 -18.36 15.28
N VAL A 104 16.98 -18.38 16.56
CA VAL A 104 15.85 -19.19 17.03
C VAL A 104 14.52 -18.48 16.76
N ASN A 105 13.62 -19.18 16.08
CA ASN A 105 12.23 -18.79 15.87
C ASN A 105 11.30 -19.61 16.78
N PRO A 106 10.04 -19.14 17.00
CA PRO A 106 9.03 -19.95 17.67
C PRO A 106 8.77 -21.27 16.94
N PRO A 107 8.18 -22.28 17.57
CA PRO A 107 7.70 -23.46 16.84
C PRO A 107 6.63 -23.09 15.80
N VAL A 108 6.69 -23.68 14.60
CA VAL A 108 5.75 -23.39 13.48
C VAL A 108 4.32 -23.84 13.75
N ASP A 109 4.09 -24.63 14.79
CA ASP A 109 2.78 -25.12 15.21
C ASP A 109 2.29 -24.47 16.52
N ALA A 110 3.08 -23.55 17.10
CA ALA A 110 2.71 -22.87 18.32
C ALA A 110 2.00 -21.53 18.05
N ASP A 111 0.91 -21.32 18.76
CA ASP A 111 0.28 -20.01 18.94
C ASP A 111 0.87 -19.30 20.18
N GLY A 112 0.70 -17.98 20.27
CA GLY A 112 1.06 -17.20 21.46
C GLY A 112 2.06 -16.09 21.23
N ASP A 113 2.64 -15.61 22.32
CA ASP A 113 3.51 -14.43 22.35
C ASP A 113 4.95 -14.84 22.62
N PHE A 114 5.87 -14.38 21.79
CA PHE A 114 7.28 -14.76 21.81
C PHE A 114 8.18 -13.52 21.83
N LEU A 115 9.19 -13.54 22.67
CA LEU A 115 10.25 -12.56 22.71
C LEU A 115 11.44 -13.08 21.92
N VAL A 116 11.87 -12.38 20.88
CA VAL A 116 12.95 -12.82 19.98
C VAL A 116 14.07 -11.78 19.86
N GLY A 117 15.26 -12.26 19.52
CA GLY A 117 16.46 -11.44 19.27
C GLY A 117 17.21 -11.05 20.52
N PRO A 118 18.26 -10.17 20.41
CA PRO A 118 19.29 -10.33 19.41
C PRO A 118 20.18 -11.56 19.72
N GLU A 119 21.02 -12.07 18.81
CA GLU A 119 21.28 -11.59 17.46
C GLU A 119 20.33 -12.26 16.47
N TYR A 120 20.01 -11.52 15.38
CA TYR A 120 19.21 -12.06 14.29
C TYR A 120 20.09 -12.72 13.24
N VAL A 121 19.71 -13.92 12.80
CA VAL A 121 20.42 -14.69 11.79
C VAL A 121 19.51 -14.90 10.59
N ALA A 122 19.94 -14.41 9.43
CA ALA A 122 19.21 -14.65 8.19
C ALA A 122 19.15 -16.15 7.89
N THR A 123 17.96 -16.64 7.55
CA THR A 123 17.77 -18.04 7.19
C THR A 123 18.20 -18.32 5.74
N PRO A 124 18.57 -19.57 5.40
CA PRO A 124 18.99 -19.94 4.05
C PRO A 124 17.95 -19.60 2.98
N GLU A 125 16.68 -19.66 3.31
CA GLU A 125 15.55 -19.41 2.40
C GLU A 125 15.54 -17.99 1.83
N THR A 126 16.26 -17.05 2.43
CA THR A 126 16.35 -15.66 1.95
C THR A 126 17.29 -15.49 0.75
N LYS A 127 17.99 -16.54 0.35
CA LYS A 127 18.95 -16.51 -0.76
C LYS A 127 18.52 -17.42 -1.90
N VAL A 128 19.04 -17.20 -3.08
CA VAL A 128 18.96 -18.16 -4.19
C VAL A 128 19.72 -19.42 -3.76
N VAL A 129 19.07 -20.58 -3.90
CA VAL A 129 19.66 -21.89 -3.59
C VAL A 129 19.80 -22.68 -4.88
N GLU A 130 21.00 -23.17 -5.19
CA GLU A 130 21.26 -23.96 -6.38
C GLU A 130 20.36 -25.21 -6.44
N GLY A 131 19.78 -25.49 -7.61
CA GLY A 131 18.88 -26.62 -7.82
C GLY A 131 17.44 -26.38 -7.37
N VAL A 132 17.11 -25.28 -6.74
CA VAL A 132 15.74 -24.88 -6.43
C VAL A 132 15.11 -24.23 -7.67
N PRO A 133 13.96 -24.73 -8.16
CA PRO A 133 13.27 -24.12 -9.29
C PRO A 133 12.80 -22.70 -8.98
N GLU A 134 13.25 -21.73 -9.76
CA GLU A 134 12.88 -20.32 -9.60
C GLU A 134 11.54 -20.01 -10.27
N GLY A 135 10.65 -19.30 -9.56
CA GLY A 135 9.43 -18.76 -10.11
C GLY A 135 9.66 -17.52 -10.98
N LYS A 136 8.64 -17.08 -11.69
CA LYS A 136 8.69 -15.92 -12.56
C LYS A 136 8.15 -14.70 -11.85
N VAL A 137 8.94 -13.60 -11.85
CA VAL A 137 8.52 -12.28 -11.34
C VAL A 137 8.26 -11.35 -12.53
N GLN A 138 7.05 -10.84 -12.62
CA GLN A 138 6.60 -9.98 -13.72
C GLN A 138 5.83 -8.78 -13.15
N GLN A 139 5.71 -7.70 -13.94
CA GLN A 139 5.04 -6.47 -13.49
C GLN A 139 4.08 -5.93 -14.56
N PHE A 140 3.01 -5.31 -14.11
CA PHE A 140 2.18 -4.44 -14.93
C PHE A 140 1.79 -3.18 -14.15
N SER A 141 1.32 -2.17 -14.88
CA SER A 141 0.85 -0.91 -14.31
C SER A 141 -0.66 -0.79 -14.44
N MET A 142 -1.30 -0.25 -13.41
CA MET A 142 -2.70 0.20 -13.43
C MET A 142 -2.72 1.72 -13.33
N ASP A 143 -3.41 2.37 -14.25
CA ASP A 143 -3.66 3.81 -14.19
C ASP A 143 -4.89 4.06 -13.31
N SER A 144 -4.86 5.07 -12.44
CA SER A 144 -6.00 5.43 -11.59
C SER A 144 -7.26 5.73 -12.39
N LYS A 145 -7.12 6.26 -13.61
CA LYS A 145 -8.24 6.57 -14.52
C LYS A 145 -9.03 5.34 -14.96
N ASP A 146 -8.39 4.17 -14.97
CA ASP A 146 -9.01 2.90 -15.33
C ASP A 146 -9.65 2.20 -14.13
N CYS A 147 -9.45 2.73 -12.91
CA CYS A 147 -10.01 2.19 -11.67
C CYS A 147 -11.41 2.79 -11.41
N LYS A 148 -12.31 1.97 -10.85
CA LYS A 148 -13.63 2.42 -10.38
C LYS A 148 -13.56 2.89 -8.93
N LEU A 149 -12.78 2.15 -8.12
CA LEU A 149 -12.50 2.50 -6.74
C LEU A 149 -11.19 3.31 -6.69
N PHE A 150 -11.05 4.17 -5.69
CA PHE A 150 -9.87 5.00 -5.50
C PHE A 150 -9.53 5.92 -6.70
N ASN A 151 -10.55 6.41 -7.39
CA ASN A 151 -10.46 7.34 -8.50
C ASN A 151 -11.45 8.51 -8.31
N PRO A 152 -10.98 9.79 -8.34
CA PRO A 152 -9.58 10.18 -8.38
C PRO A 152 -8.82 9.81 -7.10
N GLY A 153 -7.50 9.73 -7.20
CA GLY A 153 -6.64 9.67 -6.02
C GLY A 153 -6.62 10.99 -5.26
N ILE A 154 -6.09 10.99 -4.05
CA ILE A 154 -5.96 12.20 -3.22
C ILE A 154 -4.51 12.42 -2.79
N ALA A 155 -4.13 13.69 -2.72
CA ALA A 155 -2.88 14.12 -2.11
C ALA A 155 -3.09 15.37 -1.25
N ARG A 156 -2.14 15.64 -0.36
CA ARG A 156 -2.01 16.87 0.41
C ARG A 156 -0.63 17.48 0.18
N ASP A 157 -0.54 18.80 0.22
CA ASP A 157 0.74 19.49 0.16
C ASP A 157 1.35 19.67 1.55
N VAL A 158 0.51 19.83 2.57
CA VAL A 158 0.91 20.10 3.95
C VAL A 158 0.25 19.09 4.89
N PHE A 159 0.99 18.64 5.89
CA PHE A 159 0.43 17.83 6.97
C PHE A 159 -0.65 18.66 7.70
N GLY A 160 -1.79 18.06 7.98
CA GLY A 160 -2.92 18.76 8.61
C GLY A 160 -2.66 19.17 10.05
N THR A 161 -3.62 19.88 10.61
CA THR A 161 -3.66 20.30 12.02
C THR A 161 -4.73 19.54 12.78
N ILE A 162 -4.54 19.37 14.09
CA ILE A 162 -5.54 18.72 14.95
C ILE A 162 -6.85 19.52 14.88
N ASP A 163 -7.97 18.83 14.63
CA ASP A 163 -9.29 19.45 14.66
C ASP A 163 -9.63 19.88 16.11
N PRO A 164 -9.82 21.18 16.39
CA PRO A 164 -10.13 21.65 17.74
C PRO A 164 -11.49 21.17 18.26
N LYS A 165 -12.39 20.77 17.35
CA LYS A 165 -13.72 20.22 17.70
C LYS A 165 -13.70 18.70 17.87
N ASN A 166 -12.72 18.02 17.28
CA ASN A 166 -12.57 16.57 17.38
C ASN A 166 -11.07 16.20 17.37
N PRO A 167 -10.42 16.08 18.53
CA PRO A 167 -8.99 15.80 18.63
C PRO A 167 -8.57 14.41 18.11
N LYS A 168 -9.52 13.58 17.70
CA LYS A 168 -9.28 12.25 17.10
C LYS A 168 -9.09 12.30 15.58
N THR A 169 -9.03 13.48 14.97
CA THR A 169 -8.81 13.65 13.53
C THR A 169 -8.03 14.92 13.21
N LEU A 170 -7.63 15.04 11.95
CA LEU A 170 -6.93 16.20 11.40
C LEU A 170 -7.83 16.95 10.43
N ILE A 171 -7.70 18.27 10.43
CA ILE A 171 -8.13 19.12 9.32
C ILE A 171 -7.02 19.07 8.29
N VAL A 172 -7.29 18.47 7.14
CA VAL A 172 -6.33 18.30 6.04
C VAL A 172 -6.95 18.84 4.75
N GLU A 173 -6.27 19.75 4.09
CA GLU A 173 -6.63 20.16 2.72
C GLU A 173 -6.06 19.14 1.73
N THR A 174 -6.94 18.58 0.89
CA THR A 174 -6.56 17.60 -0.11
C THR A 174 -6.98 18.06 -1.50
N HIS A 175 -6.26 17.58 -2.50
CA HIS A 175 -6.60 17.78 -3.90
C HIS A 175 -6.57 16.44 -4.65
N PRO A 176 -7.35 16.30 -5.74
CA PRO A 176 -7.32 15.10 -6.58
C PRO A 176 -5.99 14.99 -7.31
N ILE A 177 -5.50 13.76 -7.47
CA ILE A 177 -4.33 13.43 -8.29
C ILE A 177 -4.60 12.20 -9.15
N ASP A 178 -3.96 12.16 -10.32
CA ASP A 178 -3.79 10.93 -11.08
C ASP A 178 -2.54 10.19 -10.55
N TYR A 179 -2.61 8.88 -10.49
CA TYR A 179 -1.47 8.06 -10.10
C TYR A 179 -1.41 6.77 -10.91
N LYS A 180 -0.24 6.14 -10.89
CA LYS A 180 -0.03 4.80 -11.45
C LYS A 180 0.40 3.85 -10.35
N ARG A 181 -0.25 2.71 -10.31
CA ARG A 181 0.01 1.62 -9.38
C ARG A 181 0.78 0.52 -10.09
N THR A 182 1.83 0.02 -9.47
CA THR A 182 2.55 -1.17 -9.96
C THR A 182 2.00 -2.40 -9.28
N VAL A 183 1.74 -3.43 -10.06
CA VAL A 183 1.42 -4.77 -9.57
C VAL A 183 2.54 -5.71 -10.01
N THR A 184 3.30 -6.22 -9.06
CA THR A 184 4.34 -7.21 -9.27
C THR A 184 3.78 -8.58 -8.90
N VAL A 185 3.90 -9.54 -9.81
CA VAL A 185 3.34 -10.88 -9.63
C VAL A 185 4.46 -11.90 -9.72
N TYR A 186 4.60 -12.71 -8.67
CA TYR A 186 5.41 -13.90 -8.65
C TYR A 186 4.53 -15.13 -8.91
N VAL A 187 4.90 -15.93 -9.90
CA VAL A 187 4.26 -17.22 -10.21
C VAL A 187 5.29 -18.32 -9.99
N PRO A 188 5.06 -19.26 -9.04
CA PRO A 188 6.04 -20.29 -8.72
C PRO A 188 6.22 -21.26 -9.90
N ALA A 189 7.43 -21.83 -10.04
CA ALA A 189 7.73 -22.82 -11.08
C ALA A 189 6.82 -24.07 -10.98
N GLN A 190 6.30 -24.37 -9.80
CA GLN A 190 5.41 -25.49 -9.53
C GLN A 190 3.92 -25.19 -9.85
N TYR A 191 3.59 -23.99 -10.33
CA TYR A 191 2.22 -23.68 -10.73
C TYR A 191 1.78 -24.56 -11.90
N LYS A 192 0.62 -25.20 -11.75
CA LYS A 192 0.02 -26.02 -12.82
C LYS A 192 -1.01 -25.17 -13.57
N PRO A 193 -0.83 -24.91 -14.87
CA PRO A 193 -1.79 -24.14 -15.66
C PRO A 193 -3.22 -24.68 -15.52
N GLY A 194 -4.17 -23.76 -15.30
CA GLY A 194 -5.58 -24.09 -15.10
C GLY A 194 -5.97 -24.51 -13.67
N SER A 195 -5.00 -24.81 -12.79
CA SER A 195 -5.31 -25.09 -11.38
C SER A 195 -5.56 -23.79 -10.63
N ALA A 196 -6.52 -23.80 -9.68
CA ALA A 196 -6.78 -22.67 -8.80
C ALA A 196 -5.68 -22.58 -7.73
N ALA A 197 -4.75 -21.64 -7.90
CA ALA A 197 -3.62 -21.45 -6.99
C ALA A 197 -4.02 -20.67 -5.73
N PRO A 198 -3.53 -21.07 -4.54
CA PRO A 198 -3.54 -20.18 -3.39
C PRO A 198 -2.66 -18.95 -3.66
N PHE A 199 -2.91 -17.84 -2.95
CA PHE A 199 -2.16 -16.62 -3.18
C PHE A 199 -2.03 -15.74 -1.93
N ILE A 200 -1.03 -14.88 -1.96
CA ILE A 200 -0.82 -13.85 -0.95
C ILE A 200 -0.77 -12.46 -1.61
N VAL A 201 -1.57 -11.53 -1.10
CA VAL A 201 -1.53 -10.11 -1.49
C VAL A 201 -0.62 -9.39 -0.52
N THR A 202 0.37 -8.64 -1.04
CA THR A 202 1.26 -7.83 -0.21
C THR A 202 1.15 -6.35 -0.55
N HIS A 203 1.19 -5.52 0.47
CA HIS A 203 1.05 -4.06 0.38
C HIS A 203 2.41 -3.38 0.25
N ASP A 204 2.42 -2.14 -0.24
CA ASP A 204 3.63 -1.34 -0.48
C ASP A 204 4.64 -2.05 -1.41
N GLY A 205 4.13 -2.68 -2.46
CA GLY A 205 4.95 -3.36 -3.45
C GLY A 205 5.92 -2.44 -4.18
N PRO A 206 6.90 -3.02 -4.89
CA PRO A 206 7.95 -2.26 -5.58
C PRO A 206 7.38 -1.42 -6.73
N GLY A 207 8.09 -0.33 -7.07
CA GLY A 207 7.78 0.46 -8.25
C GLY A 207 8.12 -0.27 -9.55
N MET A 208 7.58 0.23 -10.68
CA MET A 208 7.82 -0.32 -12.01
C MET A 208 9.32 -0.36 -12.36
N GLY A 209 9.75 -1.48 -12.94
CA GLY A 209 11.13 -1.71 -13.33
C GLY A 209 12.11 -2.01 -12.17
N LYS A 210 11.59 -2.13 -10.94
CA LYS A 210 12.38 -2.46 -9.74
C LYS A 210 11.71 -3.63 -9.00
N PRO A 211 11.62 -4.83 -9.59
CA PRO A 211 11.02 -5.97 -8.93
C PRO A 211 11.79 -6.31 -7.64
N ASP A 212 11.07 -6.49 -6.54
CA ASP A 212 11.63 -7.07 -5.33
C ASP A 212 11.55 -8.59 -5.45
N THR A 213 12.68 -9.24 -5.60
CA THR A 213 12.78 -10.70 -5.69
C THR A 213 13.00 -11.37 -4.33
N SER A 214 13.13 -10.61 -3.25
CA SER A 214 13.43 -11.19 -1.93
C SER A 214 12.32 -12.13 -1.44
N LEU A 215 11.06 -11.78 -1.64
CA LEU A 215 9.92 -12.65 -1.34
C LEU A 215 9.88 -13.87 -2.29
N ALA A 216 10.24 -13.68 -3.56
CA ALA A 216 10.28 -14.77 -4.53
C ALA A 216 11.29 -15.85 -4.12
N HIS A 217 12.53 -15.48 -3.73
CA HIS A 217 13.54 -16.42 -3.25
C HIS A 217 13.06 -17.21 -2.03
N ILE A 218 12.40 -16.53 -1.07
CA ILE A 218 11.83 -17.19 0.11
C ILE A 218 10.77 -18.21 -0.32
N LEU A 219 9.87 -17.81 -1.21
CA LEU A 219 8.79 -18.68 -1.69
C LEU A 219 9.34 -19.86 -2.51
N ASP A 220 10.31 -19.65 -3.40
CA ASP A 220 10.95 -20.71 -4.17
C ASP A 220 11.49 -21.81 -3.24
N ASN A 221 12.23 -21.40 -2.21
CA ASN A 221 12.82 -22.32 -1.24
C ASN A 221 11.75 -23.04 -0.40
N LEU A 222 10.80 -22.30 0.16
CA LEU A 222 9.76 -22.89 1.02
C LEU A 222 8.82 -23.82 0.22
N ILE A 223 8.50 -23.51 -1.03
CA ILE A 223 7.68 -24.33 -1.90
C ILE A 223 8.44 -25.61 -2.30
N ALA A 224 9.72 -25.49 -2.69
CA ALA A 224 10.56 -26.65 -3.02
C ALA A 224 10.71 -27.61 -1.83
N GLN A 225 10.84 -27.07 -0.62
CA GLN A 225 10.89 -27.82 0.64
C GLN A 225 9.51 -28.32 1.10
N ARG A 226 8.42 -27.94 0.41
CA ARG A 226 7.04 -28.31 0.75
C ARG A 226 6.61 -27.85 2.14
N ARG A 227 7.11 -26.73 2.57
CA ARG A 227 6.74 -26.06 3.84
C ARG A 227 5.54 -25.12 3.66
N VAL A 228 5.35 -24.61 2.46
CA VAL A 228 4.18 -23.81 2.05
C VAL A 228 3.60 -24.34 0.72
N PRO A 229 2.34 -24.06 0.38
CA PRO A 229 1.77 -24.44 -0.90
C PRO A 229 2.42 -23.67 -2.07
N ALA A 230 2.34 -24.19 -3.27
CA ALA A 230 2.73 -23.49 -4.49
C ALA A 230 1.78 -22.31 -4.72
N MET A 231 2.09 -21.16 -4.09
CA MET A 231 1.24 -19.97 -4.10
C MET A 231 1.77 -18.87 -5.01
N ILE A 232 0.87 -18.06 -5.54
CA ILE A 232 1.17 -16.83 -6.27
C ILE A 232 1.32 -15.69 -5.26
N ALA A 233 2.34 -14.81 -5.42
CA ALA A 233 2.43 -13.58 -4.65
C ALA A 233 2.09 -12.37 -5.53
N ILE A 234 1.24 -11.49 -5.02
CA ILE A 234 0.74 -10.29 -5.71
C ILE A 234 1.13 -9.09 -4.86
N MET A 235 2.20 -8.41 -5.27
CA MET A 235 2.79 -7.28 -4.55
C MET A 235 2.31 -5.98 -5.19
N ILE A 236 1.54 -5.17 -4.45
CA ILE A 236 0.84 -4.00 -4.98
C ILE A 236 1.41 -2.74 -4.36
N SER A 237 1.86 -1.79 -5.20
CA SER A 237 2.19 -0.45 -4.72
C SER A 237 0.90 0.33 -4.38
N ASN A 238 0.98 1.23 -3.41
CA ASN A 238 -0.11 2.14 -3.09
C ASN A 238 -0.26 3.27 -4.12
N GLY A 239 -1.30 4.08 -3.99
CA GLY A 239 -1.57 5.23 -4.86
C GLY A 239 -0.76 6.49 -4.56
N GLY A 240 0.19 6.42 -3.60
CA GLY A 240 1.11 7.51 -3.29
C GLY A 240 0.92 8.14 -1.91
N GLY A 241 1.97 8.84 -1.46
CA GLY A 241 2.01 9.50 -0.17
C GLY A 241 2.27 8.56 1.00
N ASP A 242 1.91 9.01 2.22
CA ASP A 242 2.22 8.30 3.47
C ASP A 242 0.99 7.88 4.28
N ALA A 243 0.20 8.86 4.77
CA ALA A 243 -0.88 8.63 5.73
C ALA A 243 -2.07 9.58 5.47
N GLN A 244 -2.66 10.14 6.53
CA GLN A 244 -3.84 11.01 6.46
C GLN A 244 -3.75 12.08 5.35
N GLY A 245 -4.76 12.15 4.48
CA GLY A 245 -4.84 13.09 3.38
C GLY A 245 -4.09 12.69 2.11
N HIS A 246 -3.43 11.53 2.12
CA HIS A 246 -2.85 10.91 0.93
C HIS A 246 -3.57 9.62 0.53
N GLU A 247 -3.39 9.21 -0.71
CA GLU A 247 -4.05 8.01 -1.25
C GLU A 247 -3.68 6.75 -0.48
N ARG A 248 -2.40 6.57 -0.10
CA ARG A 248 -1.99 5.43 0.72
C ARG A 248 -2.74 5.36 2.05
N GLY A 249 -2.95 6.50 2.72
CA GLY A 249 -3.75 6.54 3.95
C GLY A 249 -5.21 6.19 3.70
N ARG A 250 -5.79 6.70 2.61
CA ARG A 250 -7.17 6.38 2.20
C ARG A 250 -7.36 4.90 1.90
N GLU A 251 -6.39 4.26 1.23
CA GLU A 251 -6.42 2.84 0.91
C GLU A 251 -6.23 1.95 2.14
N TYR A 252 -5.30 2.28 3.00
CA TYR A 252 -4.78 1.37 4.02
C TYR A 252 -5.28 1.63 5.43
N ASP A 253 -5.55 2.88 5.78
CA ASP A 253 -5.93 3.26 7.15
C ASP A 253 -7.46 3.44 7.29
N THR A 254 -8.24 3.20 6.21
CA THR A 254 -9.71 3.23 6.24
C THR A 254 -10.25 1.94 6.83
N MET A 255 -11.10 2.07 7.85
CA MET A 255 -11.73 0.95 8.55
C MET A 255 -12.95 0.43 7.79
N SER A 256 -12.71 -0.25 6.66
CA SER A 256 -13.74 -0.83 5.79
C SER A 256 -13.22 -1.98 4.94
N GLY A 257 -14.15 -2.68 4.24
CA GLY A 257 -13.82 -3.70 3.24
C GLY A 257 -13.44 -3.16 1.86
N LEU A 258 -13.42 -1.83 1.66
CA LEU A 258 -13.30 -1.23 0.33
C LEU A 258 -12.01 -1.61 -0.40
N TYR A 259 -10.89 -1.70 0.34
CA TYR A 259 -9.63 -2.11 -0.27
C TYR A 259 -9.64 -3.60 -0.69
N ALA A 260 -10.30 -4.46 0.06
CA ALA A 260 -10.50 -5.86 -0.34
C ALA A 260 -11.39 -5.98 -1.60
N GLU A 261 -12.42 -5.13 -1.72
CA GLU A 261 -13.25 -5.04 -2.93
C GLU A 261 -12.42 -4.59 -4.15
N PHE A 262 -11.57 -3.58 -3.98
CA PHE A 262 -10.65 -3.13 -5.03
C PHE A 262 -9.75 -4.28 -5.50
N ILE A 263 -9.14 -5.00 -4.57
CA ILE A 263 -8.30 -6.16 -4.91
C ILE A 263 -9.12 -7.21 -5.66
N GLU A 264 -10.28 -7.63 -5.14
CA GLU A 264 -11.10 -8.70 -5.71
C GLU A 264 -11.61 -8.36 -7.12
N HIS A 265 -12.08 -7.13 -7.34
CA HIS A 265 -12.80 -6.77 -8.55
C HIS A 265 -11.97 -6.06 -9.60
N GLU A 266 -10.84 -5.44 -9.22
CA GLU A 266 -10.04 -4.66 -10.16
C GLU A 266 -8.62 -5.24 -10.35
N VAL A 267 -7.99 -5.76 -9.30
CA VAL A 267 -6.61 -6.26 -9.40
C VAL A 267 -6.54 -7.71 -9.81
N LEU A 268 -7.24 -8.63 -9.10
CA LEU A 268 -7.14 -10.06 -9.35
C LEU A 268 -7.55 -10.46 -10.77
N PRO A 269 -8.61 -9.89 -11.39
CA PRO A 269 -8.95 -10.20 -12.78
C PRO A 269 -7.85 -9.83 -13.78
N LEU A 270 -7.11 -8.73 -13.53
CA LEU A 270 -5.97 -8.34 -14.36
C LEU A 270 -4.79 -9.29 -14.20
N VAL A 271 -4.54 -9.76 -12.97
CA VAL A 271 -3.50 -10.78 -12.69
C VAL A 271 -3.82 -12.06 -13.45
N GLU A 272 -5.05 -12.58 -13.33
CA GLU A 272 -5.47 -13.80 -14.02
C GLU A 272 -5.35 -13.68 -15.54
N LYS A 273 -5.79 -12.53 -16.09
CA LYS A 273 -5.74 -12.25 -17.54
C LYS A 273 -4.30 -12.11 -18.04
N ASN A 274 -3.48 -11.31 -17.38
CA ASN A 274 -2.14 -10.95 -17.88
C ASN A 274 -1.15 -12.13 -17.81
N TYR A 275 -1.33 -13.02 -16.85
CA TYR A 275 -0.38 -14.13 -16.61
C TYR A 275 -0.97 -15.51 -16.88
N SER A 276 -2.21 -15.58 -17.37
CA SER A 276 -2.92 -16.85 -17.65
C SER A 276 -2.92 -17.80 -16.45
N VAL A 277 -3.09 -17.24 -15.26
CA VAL A 277 -3.20 -17.96 -14.00
C VAL A 277 -4.65 -18.00 -13.53
N LYS A 278 -4.98 -18.93 -12.66
CA LYS A 278 -6.28 -19.04 -11.98
C LYS A 278 -6.04 -18.96 -10.48
N LEU A 279 -6.74 -18.04 -9.81
CA LEU A 279 -6.63 -17.81 -8.36
C LEU A 279 -7.77 -18.54 -7.63
N THR A 280 -7.46 -19.11 -6.46
CA THR A 280 -8.49 -19.80 -5.67
C THR A 280 -9.57 -18.84 -5.18
N LYS A 281 -10.80 -19.34 -5.05
CA LYS A 281 -11.91 -18.64 -4.40
C LYS A 281 -12.12 -19.09 -2.94
N ASP A 282 -11.36 -20.09 -2.50
CA ASP A 282 -11.36 -20.55 -1.12
C ASP A 282 -10.64 -19.53 -0.21
N PRO A 283 -11.30 -18.92 0.79
CA PRO A 283 -10.68 -17.96 1.70
C PRO A 283 -9.51 -18.55 2.52
N GLU A 284 -9.48 -19.86 2.76
CA GLU A 284 -8.33 -20.55 3.37
C GLU A 284 -7.09 -20.55 2.47
N GLY A 285 -7.26 -20.42 1.17
CA GLY A 285 -6.18 -20.31 0.19
C GLY A 285 -5.74 -18.88 -0.10
N ARG A 286 -6.21 -17.89 0.66
CA ARG A 286 -5.95 -16.47 0.44
C ARG A 286 -5.35 -15.81 1.67
N ALA A 287 -4.20 -15.16 1.47
CA ALA A 287 -3.49 -14.44 2.52
C ALA A 287 -3.27 -12.97 2.17
N THR A 288 -3.15 -12.15 3.20
CA THR A 288 -2.79 -10.74 3.11
C THR A 288 -1.55 -10.45 3.96
N MET A 289 -0.64 -9.59 3.48
CA MET A 289 0.58 -9.27 4.19
C MET A 289 0.94 -7.80 4.05
N GLY A 290 1.40 -7.17 5.13
CA GLY A 290 1.89 -5.81 5.06
C GLY A 290 2.66 -5.35 6.29
N SER A 291 3.27 -4.17 6.15
CA SER A 291 3.98 -3.49 7.23
C SER A 291 3.37 -2.10 7.44
N SER A 292 3.41 -1.59 8.68
CA SER A 292 2.87 -0.25 8.98
C SER A 292 1.38 -0.15 8.60
N SER A 293 0.97 0.91 7.89
CA SER A 293 -0.39 1.02 7.33
C SER A 293 -0.76 -0.16 6.43
N GLY A 294 0.20 -0.73 5.67
CA GLY A 294 -0.03 -1.99 4.94
C GLY A 294 -0.38 -3.17 5.85
N GLY A 295 0.11 -3.18 7.09
CA GLY A 295 -0.25 -4.18 8.10
C GLY A 295 -1.68 -4.00 8.62
N SER A 296 -2.13 -2.77 8.87
CA SER A 296 -3.54 -2.51 9.21
C SER A 296 -4.47 -2.83 8.03
N ALA A 297 -4.08 -2.49 6.79
CA ALA A 297 -4.83 -2.87 5.60
C ALA A 297 -4.97 -4.39 5.46
N ALA A 298 -3.89 -5.15 5.69
CA ALA A 298 -3.92 -6.61 5.66
C ALA A 298 -4.95 -7.19 6.64
N LEU A 299 -5.00 -6.66 7.88
CA LEU A 299 -6.02 -7.08 8.83
C LEU A 299 -7.42 -6.58 8.44
N ALA A 300 -7.56 -5.32 8.01
CA ALA A 300 -8.85 -4.76 7.61
C ALA A 300 -9.49 -5.54 6.46
N MET A 301 -8.72 -5.94 5.45
CA MET A 301 -9.20 -6.80 4.37
C MET A 301 -9.84 -8.08 4.91
N ALA A 302 -9.14 -8.82 5.75
CA ALA A 302 -9.64 -10.07 6.31
C ALA A 302 -10.75 -9.86 7.35
N TRP A 303 -10.70 -8.77 8.11
CA TRP A 303 -11.70 -8.47 9.13
C TRP A 303 -13.06 -8.13 8.52
N TYR A 304 -13.08 -7.26 7.50
CA TYR A 304 -14.33 -6.82 6.86
C TYR A 304 -14.80 -7.76 5.76
N ARG A 305 -13.88 -8.55 5.16
CA ARG A 305 -14.20 -9.56 4.15
C ARG A 305 -13.63 -10.93 4.53
N PRO A 306 -14.12 -11.53 5.65
CA PRO A 306 -13.72 -12.88 6.05
C PRO A 306 -14.23 -13.96 5.09
N ASP A 307 -15.13 -13.64 4.18
CA ASP A 307 -15.51 -14.48 3.05
C ASP A 307 -14.43 -14.55 1.95
N LEU A 308 -13.49 -13.62 1.96
CA LEU A 308 -12.40 -13.55 0.98
C LEU A 308 -11.04 -13.98 1.54
N TYR A 309 -10.70 -13.64 2.79
CA TYR A 309 -9.35 -13.81 3.36
C TYR A 309 -9.41 -14.34 4.78
N HIS A 310 -8.63 -15.41 5.05
CA HIS A 310 -8.51 -15.97 6.41
C HIS A 310 -7.11 -15.85 7.01
N ARG A 311 -6.08 -15.50 6.23
CA ARG A 311 -4.68 -15.50 6.66
C ARG A 311 -4.08 -14.11 6.59
N VAL A 312 -3.55 -13.64 7.73
CA VAL A 312 -3.03 -12.27 7.88
C VAL A 312 -1.63 -12.28 8.46
N LEU A 313 -0.70 -11.57 7.82
CA LEU A 313 0.66 -11.36 8.31
C LEU A 313 0.96 -9.87 8.40
N THR A 314 1.33 -9.39 9.59
CA THR A 314 1.64 -7.98 9.80
C THR A 314 2.97 -7.77 10.50
N THR A 315 3.72 -6.76 10.08
CA THR A 315 4.88 -6.27 10.81
C THR A 315 4.67 -4.79 11.15
N SER A 316 4.86 -4.42 12.42
CA SER A 316 4.60 -3.05 12.90
C SER A 316 3.23 -2.52 12.47
N GLY A 317 2.19 -3.37 12.55
CA GLY A 317 0.85 -3.01 12.09
C GLY A 317 0.37 -1.70 12.70
N THR A 318 -0.14 -0.80 11.86
CA THR A 318 -0.68 0.51 12.27
C THR A 318 -2.05 0.31 12.93
N PHE A 319 -2.07 -0.35 14.11
CA PHE A 319 -3.28 -0.52 14.92
C PHE A 319 -3.53 0.69 15.84
N VAL A 320 -3.09 1.85 15.38
CA VAL A 320 -3.24 3.18 16.01
C VAL A 320 -4.36 3.96 15.31
N ASN A 321 -4.74 5.11 15.88
CA ASN A 321 -5.72 5.99 15.26
C ASN A 321 -5.07 6.81 14.11
N GLN A 322 -5.19 6.34 12.88
CA GLN A 322 -4.63 7.00 11.68
C GLN A 322 -5.64 7.17 10.54
N GLN A 323 -6.90 6.79 10.79
CA GLN A 323 -7.96 6.93 9.78
C GLN A 323 -8.21 8.40 9.42
N TRP A 324 -8.33 8.68 8.12
CA TRP A 324 -8.77 9.96 7.60
C TRP A 324 -9.51 9.74 6.25
N PRO A 325 -10.63 10.44 5.97
CA PRO A 325 -11.34 11.34 6.88
C PRO A 325 -11.93 10.64 8.12
N PHE A 326 -12.32 11.43 9.12
CA PHE A 326 -12.97 10.90 10.32
C PHE A 326 -14.26 10.15 9.98
N ASN A 327 -14.44 8.99 10.58
CA ASN A 327 -15.67 8.21 10.46
C ASN A 327 -16.26 7.98 11.86
N PRO A 328 -17.48 8.49 12.14
CA PRO A 328 -18.12 8.32 13.44
C PRO A 328 -18.47 6.87 13.81
N GLU A 329 -18.54 5.96 12.83
CA GLU A 329 -18.77 4.53 13.09
C GLU A 329 -17.49 3.82 13.60
N THR A 330 -16.33 4.36 13.24
CA THR A 330 -15.01 3.87 13.65
C THR A 330 -14.14 5.02 14.18
N PRO A 331 -14.57 5.69 15.28
CA PRO A 331 -13.99 6.98 15.71
C PRO A 331 -12.53 6.91 16.16
N ASP A 332 -12.05 5.71 16.46
CA ASP A 332 -10.69 5.45 16.92
C ASP A 332 -9.81 4.83 15.80
N GLY A 333 -10.30 4.81 14.54
CA GLY A 333 -9.58 4.17 13.45
C GLY A 333 -9.19 2.72 13.78
N ALA A 334 -7.97 2.31 13.41
CA ALA A 334 -7.49 0.95 13.65
C ALA A 334 -7.18 0.64 15.13
N TRP A 335 -7.07 1.65 16.01
CA TRP A 335 -7.07 1.43 17.46
C TRP A 335 -8.35 0.71 17.93
N GLY A 336 -9.45 0.92 17.22
CA GLY A 336 -10.73 0.24 17.44
C GLY A 336 -10.65 -1.28 17.34
N PHE A 337 -9.70 -1.87 16.62
CA PHE A 337 -9.58 -3.33 16.54
C PHE A 337 -9.42 -3.97 17.92
N HIS A 338 -8.47 -3.52 18.71
CA HIS A 338 -8.21 -4.08 20.04
C HIS A 338 -9.07 -3.46 21.14
N ASN A 339 -9.56 -2.23 20.93
CA ASN A 339 -10.35 -1.53 21.93
C ASN A 339 -11.84 -1.97 21.95
N LYS A 340 -12.38 -2.32 20.76
CA LYS A 340 -13.82 -2.58 20.60
C LYS A 340 -14.11 -3.76 19.66
N LEU A 341 -13.63 -3.72 18.43
CA LEU A 341 -14.10 -4.63 17.37
C LEU A 341 -13.84 -6.10 17.69
N ILE A 342 -12.61 -6.48 18.07
CA ILE A 342 -12.27 -7.86 18.39
C ILE A 342 -12.98 -8.29 19.70
N PRO A 343 -12.94 -7.50 20.81
CA PRO A 343 -13.63 -7.85 22.04
C PRO A 343 -15.13 -8.07 21.87
N GLU A 344 -15.84 -7.22 21.14
CA GLU A 344 -17.30 -7.21 21.06
C GLU A 344 -17.87 -8.08 19.93
N SER A 345 -17.06 -8.42 18.91
CA SER A 345 -17.54 -9.23 17.77
C SER A 345 -17.43 -10.74 18.03
N PRO A 346 -18.25 -11.57 17.39
CA PRO A 346 -17.98 -13.00 17.29
C PRO A 346 -16.62 -13.28 16.69
N LYS A 347 -15.96 -14.37 17.12
CA LYS A 347 -14.68 -14.80 16.56
C LYS A 347 -14.83 -15.08 15.05
N LYS A 348 -13.97 -14.46 14.25
CA LYS A 348 -13.89 -14.69 12.80
C LYS A 348 -12.90 -15.82 12.49
N PRO A 349 -12.99 -16.50 11.34
CA PRO A 349 -12.11 -17.61 10.98
C PRO A 349 -10.72 -17.10 10.50
N LEU A 350 -10.05 -16.30 11.31
CA LEU A 350 -8.77 -15.67 10.96
C LEU A 350 -7.60 -16.36 11.65
N ARG A 351 -6.49 -16.48 10.92
CA ARG A 351 -5.18 -16.86 11.39
C ARG A 351 -4.24 -15.67 11.23
N ILE A 352 -3.67 -15.16 12.33
CA ILE A 352 -3.02 -13.85 12.37
C ILE A 352 -1.59 -13.98 12.91
N TRP A 353 -0.62 -13.63 12.08
CA TRP A 353 0.77 -13.49 12.49
C TRP A 353 1.15 -12.02 12.61
N MET A 354 1.84 -11.65 13.70
CA MET A 354 2.21 -10.27 13.98
C MET A 354 3.65 -10.18 14.52
N ALA A 355 4.35 -9.08 14.18
CA ALA A 355 5.61 -8.72 14.83
C ALA A 355 5.71 -7.21 15.05
N VAL A 356 6.37 -6.79 16.11
CA VAL A 356 6.68 -5.39 16.43
C VAL A 356 8.08 -5.25 17.00
N GLY A 357 8.74 -4.13 16.76
CA GLY A 357 10.02 -3.79 17.38
C GLY A 357 9.85 -3.14 18.77
N ASP A 358 10.78 -3.36 19.68
CA ASP A 358 10.78 -2.70 21.00
C ASP A 358 11.02 -1.18 20.93
N ARG A 359 11.52 -0.69 19.80
CA ARG A 359 11.74 0.73 19.46
C ARG A 359 10.86 1.18 18.30
N ASP A 360 9.67 0.62 18.18
CA ASP A 360 8.73 0.99 17.13
C ASP A 360 8.19 2.39 17.33
N SER A 361 7.52 2.93 16.32
CA SER A 361 7.06 4.31 16.25
C SER A 361 6.22 4.74 17.46
N LEU A 362 6.47 5.96 17.89
CA LEU A 362 5.73 6.66 18.93
C LEU A 362 5.52 8.10 18.49
N ASN A 363 4.28 8.46 18.22
CA ASN A 363 3.92 9.77 17.67
C ASN A 363 2.86 10.49 18.54
N PRO A 364 3.17 10.84 19.80
CA PRO A 364 2.19 11.34 20.75
C PRO A 364 1.59 12.72 20.39
N ASN A 365 2.21 13.41 19.45
CA ASN A 365 1.81 14.78 19.06
C ASN A 365 0.99 14.84 17.78
N ILE A 366 0.72 13.70 17.11
CA ILE A 366 -0.04 13.72 15.85
C ILE A 366 -1.47 14.16 16.10
N MET A 367 -2.18 13.53 17.05
CA MET A 367 -3.56 13.89 17.38
C MET A 367 -3.80 14.10 18.88
N ARG A 368 -2.81 13.91 19.75
CA ARG A 368 -2.89 14.07 21.21
C ARG A 368 -4.02 13.28 21.88
N ASP A 369 -4.41 12.17 21.27
CA ASP A 369 -5.48 11.29 21.72
C ASP A 369 -4.97 10.07 22.53
N GLY A 370 -3.64 9.92 22.63
CA GLY A 370 -2.98 8.80 23.31
C GLY A 370 -3.00 7.50 22.52
N MET A 371 -3.43 7.50 21.25
CA MET A 371 -3.62 6.30 20.43
C MET A 371 -2.54 6.15 19.33
N HIS A 372 -1.30 6.63 19.55
CA HIS A 372 -0.22 6.65 18.55
C HIS A 372 1.08 6.01 19.06
N ASP A 373 0.99 4.94 19.84
CA ASP A 373 2.10 4.06 20.19
C ASP A 373 1.93 2.69 19.51
N TRP A 374 2.78 2.38 18.52
CA TRP A 374 2.73 1.12 17.78
C TRP A 374 3.03 -0.10 18.64
N VAL A 375 3.94 0.04 19.62
CA VAL A 375 4.26 -1.06 20.53
C VAL A 375 3.07 -1.39 21.43
N GLU A 376 2.45 -0.35 22.02
CA GLU A 376 1.25 -0.53 22.84
C GLU A 376 0.10 -1.13 22.02
N ALA A 377 -0.16 -0.59 20.83
CA ALA A 377 -1.24 -1.07 19.96
C ALA A 377 -1.08 -2.55 19.59
N ASN A 378 0.14 -2.99 19.20
CA ASN A 378 0.39 -4.38 18.85
C ASN A 378 0.36 -5.31 20.09
N ASN A 379 0.82 -4.86 21.26
CA ASN A 379 0.66 -5.59 22.52
C ASN A 379 -0.81 -5.80 22.88
N ARG A 380 -1.65 -4.74 22.76
CA ARG A 380 -3.10 -4.82 22.99
C ARG A 380 -3.77 -5.76 22.00
N MET A 381 -3.37 -5.75 20.72
CA MET A 381 -3.84 -6.72 19.73
C MET A 381 -3.58 -8.15 20.16
N ALA A 382 -2.36 -8.50 20.59
CA ALA A 382 -2.01 -9.83 21.05
C ALA A 382 -2.88 -10.28 22.24
N ILE A 383 -3.09 -9.37 23.21
CA ILE A 383 -3.92 -9.65 24.40
C ILE A 383 -5.37 -9.99 24.02
N VAL A 384 -5.99 -9.20 23.13
CA VAL A 384 -7.40 -9.45 22.76
C VAL A 384 -7.53 -10.67 21.85
N LEU A 385 -6.59 -10.94 20.96
CA LEU A 385 -6.56 -12.15 20.14
C LEU A 385 -6.46 -13.41 21.01
N ARG A 386 -5.61 -13.40 22.05
CA ARG A 386 -5.52 -14.47 23.04
C ARG A 386 -6.85 -14.65 23.77
N ALA A 387 -7.42 -13.57 24.30
CA ALA A 387 -8.65 -13.61 25.05
C ALA A 387 -9.85 -14.16 24.23
N LYS A 388 -9.85 -13.92 22.91
CA LYS A 388 -10.86 -14.44 21.99
C LYS A 388 -10.55 -15.82 21.43
N GLY A 389 -9.39 -16.40 21.78
CA GLY A 389 -8.98 -17.74 21.33
C GLY A 389 -8.67 -17.81 19.82
N TYR A 390 -8.16 -16.73 19.21
CA TYR A 390 -7.70 -16.77 17.82
C TYR A 390 -6.46 -17.66 17.66
N HIS A 391 -6.28 -18.23 16.48
CA HIS A 391 -4.99 -18.71 16.05
C HIS A 391 -4.12 -17.51 15.71
N TYR A 392 -3.13 -17.20 16.59
CA TYR A 392 -2.21 -16.10 16.39
C TYR A 392 -0.82 -16.43 16.88
N GLN A 393 0.18 -15.84 16.24
CA GLN A 393 1.55 -15.82 16.73
C GLN A 393 2.05 -14.38 16.73
N TYR A 394 2.56 -13.93 17.85
CA TYR A 394 3.06 -12.57 18.04
C TYR A 394 4.52 -12.57 18.48
N LEU A 395 5.37 -11.84 17.72
CA LEU A 395 6.78 -11.69 17.99
C LEU A 395 7.10 -10.27 18.46
N TYR A 396 7.62 -10.15 19.64
CA TYR A 396 8.22 -8.92 20.17
C TYR A 396 9.72 -8.96 19.89
N CYS A 397 10.21 -8.12 18.97
CA CYS A 397 11.55 -8.15 18.43
C CYS A 397 12.44 -7.12 19.14
N LEU A 398 13.40 -7.58 19.97
CA LEU A 398 14.31 -6.71 20.70
C LEU A 398 15.32 -6.02 19.78
N ASN A 399 15.73 -4.80 20.13
CA ASN A 399 16.67 -3.96 19.37
C ASN A 399 16.26 -3.72 17.92
N THR A 400 14.96 -3.69 17.64
CA THR A 400 14.43 -3.35 16.32
C THR A 400 13.45 -2.17 16.40
N GLY A 401 13.39 -1.41 15.32
CA GLY A 401 12.46 -0.31 15.15
C GLY A 401 11.28 -0.69 14.24
N HIS A 402 10.67 0.33 13.64
CA HIS A 402 9.53 0.19 12.75
C HIS A 402 9.81 -0.73 11.57
N GLY A 403 8.91 -1.69 11.33
CA GLY A 403 9.03 -2.70 10.26
C GLY A 403 9.96 -3.86 10.58
N VAL A 404 10.50 -3.94 11.80
CA VAL A 404 11.38 -5.02 12.33
C VAL A 404 12.56 -5.40 11.41
N GLY A 405 13.12 -4.42 10.70
CA GLY A 405 14.12 -4.62 9.63
C GLY A 405 15.23 -5.64 9.95
N PRO A 406 15.97 -5.50 11.07
CA PRO A 406 17.05 -6.45 11.45
C PRO A 406 16.58 -7.89 11.62
N ALA A 407 15.33 -8.09 12.07
CA ALA A 407 14.76 -9.42 12.30
C ALA A 407 14.19 -10.08 11.05
N ARG A 408 13.85 -9.28 10.03
CA ARG A 408 13.01 -9.70 8.88
C ARG A 408 13.53 -10.95 8.19
N SER A 409 14.83 -11.02 7.92
CA SER A 409 15.45 -12.15 7.22
C SER A 409 15.46 -13.45 8.02
N GLN A 410 15.28 -13.37 9.33
CA GLN A 410 15.10 -14.54 10.20
C GLN A 410 13.64 -14.96 10.28
N ILE A 411 12.75 -13.99 10.54
CA ILE A 411 11.36 -14.30 10.93
C ILE A 411 10.40 -14.49 9.77
N LEU A 412 10.63 -13.86 8.58
CA LEU A 412 9.66 -13.91 7.49
C LEU A 412 9.46 -15.30 6.89
N PRO A 413 10.51 -16.11 6.61
CA PRO A 413 10.30 -17.48 6.15
C PRO A 413 9.51 -18.32 7.13
N HIS A 414 9.82 -18.20 8.43
CA HIS A 414 9.09 -18.85 9.50
C HIS A 414 7.63 -18.38 9.60
N ALA A 415 7.39 -17.07 9.48
CA ALA A 415 6.05 -16.48 9.52
C ALA A 415 5.15 -17.02 8.38
N LEU A 416 5.72 -17.14 7.18
CA LEU A 416 4.99 -17.73 6.03
C LEU A 416 4.65 -19.20 6.28
N GLU A 417 5.58 -19.98 6.81
CA GLU A 417 5.31 -21.39 7.14
C GLU A 417 4.21 -21.52 8.20
N TRP A 418 4.30 -20.74 9.29
CA TRP A 418 3.25 -20.71 10.32
C TRP A 418 1.91 -20.27 9.74
N LEU A 419 1.90 -19.24 8.89
CA LEU A 419 0.69 -18.68 8.28
C LEU A 419 -0.06 -19.71 7.44
N TRP A 420 0.67 -20.54 6.68
CA TRP A 420 0.11 -21.57 5.78
C TRP A 420 -0.10 -22.93 6.45
N LYS A 421 0.19 -23.05 7.74
CA LYS A 421 -0.06 -24.29 8.49
C LYS A 421 -1.52 -24.73 8.35
N GLY A 422 -1.73 -26.01 8.07
CA GLY A 422 -3.07 -26.60 7.87
C GLY A 422 -3.67 -26.43 6.48
N TYR A 423 -3.08 -25.59 5.60
CA TYR A 423 -3.51 -25.58 4.20
C TYR A 423 -2.90 -26.74 3.42
N PRO A 424 -3.66 -27.42 2.53
CA PRO A 424 -3.15 -28.57 1.79
C PRO A 424 -1.96 -28.23 0.91
N ILE A 425 -0.88 -28.98 1.04
CA ILE A 425 0.29 -28.89 0.17
C ILE A 425 0.22 -30.03 -0.84
N SER A 426 0.14 -29.69 -2.12
CA SER A 426 0.07 -30.68 -3.20
C SER A 426 1.23 -31.67 -3.10
N LYS A 427 0.94 -32.98 -3.21
CA LYS A 427 2.00 -33.96 -3.43
C LYS A 427 2.72 -33.62 -4.73
N ALA A 428 4.03 -33.78 -4.75
CA ALA A 428 4.78 -33.70 -6.02
C ALA A 428 4.17 -34.66 -7.03
N PRO A 429 4.18 -34.32 -8.32
CA PRO A 429 3.72 -35.22 -9.37
C PRO A 429 4.48 -36.53 -9.34
#